data_fddc9e7f799daec5f59d8f6b2c764fb0
#
_entry.id   fddc9e7f799daec5f59d8f6b2c764fb0
#
_cell.length_a   1.000
_cell.length_b   1.000
_cell.length_c   1.000
_cell.angle_alpha   90.00
_cell.angle_beta   90.00
_cell.angle_gamma   90.00
#
_symmetry.space_group_name_H-M   'P 1'
#
loop_
_entity.id
_entity.type
_entity.pdbx_description
1 polymer ?
#
loop_
_entity_poly.entity_id
_entity_poly.type
_entity_poly.pdbx_seq_one_letter_code
_entity_poly.pdbx_strand_id
1 'polypeptide(L)'
;LVETAAGLPVIAPLRDSAVQVVLALALKKNINLHNLHIVKPLGYLDFSCLTAHARGIITDSVNVAEEATFNNVPCITLNSYTEHIETVKVGSNVLGGENADLLRRALEDVVSGRWKKCGIPERWDGRSAERIVQILLEHH
;
A
#
# COMPACT_ATOMS: atom_id res chain seq x y z
N LEU A 1 -0.64 14.52 -3.74
CA LEU A 1 0.12 13.27 -3.81
C LEU A 1 1.36 13.42 -4.69
N VAL A 2 1.20 13.78 -5.95
CA VAL A 2 2.32 13.93 -6.90
C VAL A 2 3.26 15.04 -6.46
N GLU A 3 2.73 16.15 -5.98
CA GLU A 3 3.52 17.28 -5.46
C GLU A 3 4.31 16.89 -4.20
N THR A 4 3.67 16.15 -3.28
CA THR A 4 4.29 15.70 -2.03
C THR A 4 5.36 14.63 -2.26
N ALA A 5 5.28 13.88 -3.35
CA ALA A 5 6.29 12.88 -3.70
C ALA A 5 7.67 13.46 -4.04
N ALA A 6 7.79 14.80 -4.13
CA ALA A 6 9.07 15.51 -4.22
C ALA A 6 9.99 15.03 -5.35
N GLY A 7 9.42 14.77 -6.53
CA GLY A 7 10.16 14.32 -7.71
C GLY A 7 10.35 12.81 -7.82
N LEU A 8 9.95 12.02 -6.84
CA LEU A 8 9.95 10.56 -6.97
C LEU A 8 8.93 10.11 -8.01
N PRO A 9 9.27 9.10 -8.85
CA PRO A 9 8.30 8.57 -9.79
C PRO A 9 7.11 7.95 -9.04
N VAL A 10 5.90 8.29 -9.47
CA VAL A 10 4.66 7.70 -8.97
C VAL A 10 4.09 6.81 -10.07
N ILE A 11 3.99 5.53 -9.82
CA ILE A 11 3.46 4.55 -10.76
C ILE A 11 2.03 4.21 -10.34
N ALA A 12 1.08 4.43 -11.23
CA ALA A 12 -0.34 4.22 -10.96
C ALA A 12 -0.94 3.23 -11.97
N PRO A 13 -1.05 1.94 -11.59
CA PRO A 13 -1.79 0.97 -12.38
C PRO A 13 -3.29 1.25 -12.27
N LEU A 14 -3.87 1.89 -13.27
CA LEU A 14 -5.26 2.35 -13.23
C LEU A 14 -6.05 1.76 -14.39
N ARG A 15 -7.34 1.50 -14.12
CA ARG A 15 -8.30 1.17 -15.17
C ARG A 15 -8.63 2.42 -15.99
N ASP A 16 -9.08 2.24 -17.23
CA ASP A 16 -9.38 3.35 -18.12
C ASP A 16 -10.35 4.38 -17.53
N SER A 17 -11.37 3.93 -16.80
CA SER A 17 -12.31 4.83 -16.12
C SER A 17 -11.63 5.74 -15.08
N ALA A 18 -10.69 5.20 -14.32
CA ALA A 18 -9.93 5.97 -13.34
C ALA A 18 -8.95 6.94 -14.01
N VAL A 19 -8.34 6.55 -15.12
CA VAL A 19 -7.45 7.41 -15.92
C VAL A 19 -8.19 8.67 -16.38
N GLN A 20 -9.41 8.52 -16.89
CA GLN A 20 -10.22 9.65 -17.33
C GLN A 20 -10.49 10.64 -16.20
N VAL A 21 -10.82 10.14 -15.01
CA VAL A 21 -11.05 11.00 -13.83
C VAL A 21 -9.78 11.74 -13.42
N VAL A 22 -8.64 11.05 -13.38
CA VAL A 22 -7.36 11.66 -13.00
C VAL A 22 -6.95 12.76 -13.96
N LEU A 23 -7.06 12.52 -15.26
CA LEU A 23 -6.71 13.50 -16.28
C LEU A 23 -7.64 14.73 -16.22
N ALA A 24 -8.95 14.52 -16.03
CA ALA A 24 -9.92 15.61 -15.90
C ALA A 24 -9.63 16.49 -14.67
N LEU A 25 -9.31 15.87 -13.52
CA LEU A 25 -8.95 16.58 -12.30
C LEU A 25 -7.63 17.36 -12.44
N ALA A 26 -6.64 16.77 -13.10
CA ALA A 26 -5.36 17.43 -13.35
C ALA A 26 -5.51 18.69 -14.20
N LEU A 27 -6.33 18.63 -15.25
CA LEU A 27 -6.64 19.79 -16.09
C LEU A 27 -7.38 20.85 -15.31
N LYS A 28 -8.39 20.47 -14.52
CA LYS A 28 -9.20 21.41 -13.73
C LYS A 28 -8.38 22.13 -12.66
N LYS A 29 -7.44 21.45 -12.01
CA LYS A 29 -6.61 22.00 -10.93
C LYS A 29 -5.24 22.48 -11.39
N ASN A 30 -4.95 22.38 -12.67
CA ASN A 30 -3.66 22.77 -13.26
C ASN A 30 -2.46 22.10 -12.56
N ILE A 31 -2.53 20.79 -12.34
CA ILE A 31 -1.50 19.99 -11.68
C ILE A 31 -0.53 19.47 -12.74
N ASN A 32 0.77 19.58 -12.46
CA ASN A 32 1.80 18.98 -13.30
C ASN A 32 1.93 17.49 -12.96
N LEU A 33 1.69 16.63 -13.95
CA LEU A 33 1.74 15.17 -13.80
C LEU A 33 3.01 14.53 -14.37
N HIS A 34 4.09 15.27 -14.60
CA HIS A 34 5.26 14.71 -15.26
C HIS A 34 5.92 13.54 -14.48
N ASN A 35 5.75 13.50 -13.15
CA ASN A 35 6.23 12.38 -12.31
C ASN A 35 5.25 11.23 -12.18
N LEU A 36 4.06 11.36 -12.71
CA LEU A 36 3.02 10.33 -12.64
C LEU A 36 3.06 9.46 -13.90
N HIS A 37 3.31 8.19 -13.71
CA HIS A 37 3.33 7.19 -14.76
C HIS A 37 2.09 6.31 -14.64
N ILE A 38 1.07 6.60 -15.45
CA ILE A 38 -0.16 5.81 -15.49
C ILE A 38 0.09 4.62 -16.40
N VAL A 39 -0.08 3.42 -15.85
CA VAL A 39 0.08 2.16 -16.57
C VAL A 39 -1.21 1.36 -16.51
N LYS A 40 -1.37 0.40 -17.41
CA LYS A 40 -2.50 -0.53 -17.36
C LYS A 40 -2.38 -1.42 -16.13
N PRO A 41 -3.50 -1.98 -15.63
CA PRO A 41 -3.45 -2.94 -14.55
C PRO A 41 -2.48 -4.08 -14.85
N LEU A 42 -1.62 -4.39 -13.88
CA LEU A 42 -0.55 -5.37 -14.03
C LEU A 42 -1.02 -6.76 -13.58
N GLY A 43 -0.41 -7.80 -14.14
CA GLY A 43 -0.56 -9.16 -13.63
C GLY A 43 0.07 -9.30 -12.24
N TYR A 44 -0.25 -10.40 -11.54
CA TYR A 44 0.18 -10.60 -10.15
C TYR A 44 1.71 -10.56 -10.00
N LEU A 45 2.45 -11.21 -10.87
CA LEU A 45 3.91 -11.27 -10.76
C LEU A 45 4.57 -9.90 -10.96
N ASP A 46 4.14 -9.16 -11.96
CA ASP A 46 4.67 -7.82 -12.24
C ASP A 46 4.30 -6.85 -11.12
N PHE A 47 3.08 -6.91 -10.65
CA PHE A 47 2.60 -6.08 -9.55
C PHE A 47 3.34 -6.39 -8.25
N SER A 48 3.54 -7.66 -7.92
CA SER A 48 4.27 -8.08 -6.73
C SER A 48 5.73 -7.64 -6.77
N CYS A 49 6.38 -7.73 -7.93
CA CYS A 49 7.74 -7.24 -8.10
C CYS A 49 7.81 -5.72 -7.89
N LEU A 50 6.90 -4.98 -8.49
CA LEU A 50 6.84 -3.53 -8.35
C LEU A 50 6.63 -3.10 -6.90
N THR A 51 5.69 -3.71 -6.20
CA THR A 51 5.36 -3.36 -4.82
C THR A 51 6.44 -3.77 -3.82
N ALA A 52 7.10 -4.90 -4.04
CA ALA A 52 8.19 -5.35 -3.17
C ALA A 52 9.40 -4.41 -3.20
N HIS A 53 9.62 -3.70 -4.30
CA HIS A 53 10.74 -2.77 -4.48
C HIS A 53 10.31 -1.31 -4.41
N ALA A 54 9.05 -1.03 -4.12
CA ALA A 54 8.57 0.33 -3.98
C ALA A 54 9.11 1.00 -2.71
N ARG A 55 9.27 2.31 -2.76
CA ARG A 55 9.61 3.11 -1.57
C ARG A 55 8.42 3.25 -0.63
N GLY A 56 7.24 3.23 -1.18
CA GLY A 56 5.98 3.25 -0.45
C GLY A 56 4.81 2.91 -1.36
N ILE A 57 3.72 2.50 -0.77
CA ILE A 57 2.51 2.06 -1.46
C ILE A 57 1.32 2.82 -0.90
N ILE A 58 0.43 3.28 -1.77
CA ILE A 58 -0.86 3.85 -1.40
C ILE A 58 -1.94 2.98 -2.04
N THR A 59 -2.83 2.43 -1.23
CA THR A 59 -3.82 1.47 -1.70
C THR A 59 -5.09 1.51 -0.86
N ASP A 60 -6.19 1.05 -1.42
CA ASP A 60 -7.42 0.74 -0.69
C ASP A 60 -7.60 -0.78 -0.49
N SER A 61 -6.64 -1.57 -0.94
CA SER A 61 -6.69 -3.03 -0.90
C SER A 61 -6.03 -3.58 0.37
N VAL A 62 -6.78 -4.39 1.11
CA VAL A 62 -6.29 -5.08 2.32
C VAL A 62 -5.18 -6.07 1.96
N ASN A 63 -5.32 -6.78 0.87
CA ASN A 63 -4.32 -7.77 0.43
C ASN A 63 -2.98 -7.11 0.10
N VAL A 64 -3.00 -5.96 -0.55
CA VAL A 64 -1.79 -5.20 -0.84
C VAL A 64 -1.10 -4.72 0.44
N ALA A 65 -1.88 -4.30 1.45
CA ALA A 65 -1.35 -3.91 2.75
C ALA A 65 -0.69 -5.08 3.49
N GLU A 66 -1.23 -6.29 3.39
CA GLU A 66 -0.62 -7.50 3.94
C GLU A 66 0.72 -7.82 3.26
N GLU A 67 0.74 -7.79 1.93
CA GLU A 67 1.97 -8.04 1.18
C GLU A 67 3.04 -6.98 1.47
N ALA A 68 2.64 -5.72 1.58
CA ALA A 68 3.55 -4.64 1.96
C ALA A 68 4.14 -4.86 3.36
N THR A 69 3.33 -5.31 4.30
CA THR A 69 3.79 -5.66 5.65
C THR A 69 4.81 -6.79 5.61
N PHE A 70 4.53 -7.83 4.86
CA PHE A 70 5.45 -8.97 4.71
C PHE A 70 6.79 -8.54 4.08
N ASN A 71 6.74 -7.66 3.09
CA ASN A 71 7.93 -7.15 2.40
C ASN A 71 8.60 -5.97 3.13
N ASN A 72 8.05 -5.53 4.25
CA ASN A 72 8.54 -4.38 5.02
C ASN A 72 8.57 -3.08 4.21
N VAL A 73 7.57 -2.87 3.36
CA VAL A 73 7.40 -1.66 2.55
C VAL A 73 6.38 -0.75 3.19
N PRO A 74 6.67 0.55 3.39
CA PRO A 74 5.69 1.50 3.90
C PRO A 74 4.41 1.49 3.08
N CYS A 75 3.26 1.39 3.76
CA CYS A 75 1.96 1.31 3.13
C CYS A 75 0.99 2.28 3.78
N ILE A 76 0.24 3.00 2.97
CA ILE A 76 -0.83 3.89 3.40
C ILE A 76 -2.13 3.35 2.81
N THR A 77 -3.05 2.95 3.69
CA THR A 77 -4.37 2.47 3.27
C THR A 77 -5.36 3.63 3.26
N LEU A 78 -6.11 3.77 2.18
CA LEU A 78 -7.11 4.83 2.01
C LEU A 78 -8.42 4.56 2.75
N ASN A 79 -8.44 3.56 3.61
CA ASN A 79 -9.57 3.20 4.47
C ASN A 79 -9.34 3.68 5.89
N SER A 80 -10.42 3.96 6.62
CA SER A 80 -10.36 4.34 8.04
C SER A 80 -10.32 3.15 8.99
N TYR A 81 -10.50 1.93 8.48
CA TYR A 81 -10.47 0.70 9.25
C TYR A 81 -9.82 -0.43 8.45
N THR A 82 -9.42 -1.49 9.14
CA THR A 82 -8.95 -2.72 8.50
C THR A 82 -9.38 -3.94 9.32
N GLU A 83 -9.67 -5.02 8.63
CA GLU A 83 -9.90 -6.33 9.26
C GLU A 83 -8.60 -6.97 9.76
N HIS A 84 -7.46 -6.52 9.25
CA HIS A 84 -6.13 -7.02 9.57
C HIS A 84 -5.34 -5.99 10.36
N ILE A 85 -5.77 -5.74 11.59
CA ILE A 85 -5.18 -4.69 12.46
C ILE A 85 -3.69 -4.92 12.74
N GLU A 86 -3.21 -6.15 12.66
CA GLU A 86 -1.80 -6.48 12.83
C GLU A 86 -0.91 -5.80 11.78
N THR A 87 -1.43 -5.51 10.59
CA THR A 87 -0.69 -4.74 9.58
C THR A 87 -0.40 -3.31 10.05
N VAL A 88 -1.26 -2.76 10.89
CA VAL A 88 -1.12 -1.41 11.46
C VAL A 88 -0.30 -1.44 12.75
N LYS A 89 -0.58 -2.38 13.66
CA LYS A 89 0.07 -2.44 14.99
C LYS A 89 1.50 -2.93 14.93
N VAL A 90 1.78 -3.92 14.11
CA VAL A 90 3.10 -4.56 13.98
C VAL A 90 3.72 -4.25 12.62
N GLY A 91 2.92 -4.27 11.58
CA GLY A 91 3.36 -4.13 10.20
C GLY A 91 3.60 -2.70 9.75
N SER A 92 3.77 -2.56 8.45
CA SER A 92 4.16 -1.30 7.80
C SER A 92 2.99 -0.41 7.40
N ASN A 93 1.75 -0.81 7.72
CA ASN A 93 0.55 -0.12 7.27
C ASN A 93 0.13 1.03 8.20
N VAL A 94 -0.35 2.12 7.60
CA VAL A 94 -0.98 3.25 8.29
C VAL A 94 -2.33 3.51 7.64
N LEU A 95 -3.37 3.70 8.45
CA LEU A 95 -4.70 4.02 7.96
C LEU A 95 -4.79 5.54 7.72
N GLY A 96 -4.84 5.93 6.45
CA GLY A 96 -4.98 7.34 6.04
C GLY A 96 -6.42 7.81 5.93
N GLY A 97 -7.35 6.88 5.70
CA GLY A 97 -8.76 7.20 5.48
C GLY A 97 -8.95 8.18 4.32
N GLU A 98 -9.91 9.08 4.47
CA GLU A 98 -10.18 10.15 3.50
C GLU A 98 -9.56 11.50 3.93
N ASN A 99 -8.77 11.52 4.99
CA ASN A 99 -8.16 12.74 5.51
C ASN A 99 -6.91 13.11 4.70
N ALA A 100 -7.00 14.17 3.92
CA ALA A 100 -5.91 14.65 3.07
C ALA A 100 -4.66 15.05 3.87
N ASP A 101 -4.82 15.61 5.08
CA ASP A 101 -3.69 16.01 5.92
C ASP A 101 -2.92 14.81 6.46
N LEU A 102 -3.62 13.78 6.92
CA LEU A 102 -3.00 12.52 7.35
C LEU A 102 -2.26 11.85 6.18
N LEU A 103 -2.88 11.82 5.02
CA LEU A 103 -2.28 11.26 3.81
C LEU A 103 -1.00 12.01 3.43
N ARG A 104 -1.03 13.34 3.49
CA ARG A 104 0.14 14.17 3.19
C ARG A 104 1.29 13.90 4.16
N ARG A 105 1.01 13.88 5.46
CA ARG A 105 2.03 13.61 6.50
C ARG A 105 2.64 12.22 6.34
N ALA A 106 1.80 11.21 6.12
CA ALA A 106 2.26 9.86 5.92
C ALA A 106 3.15 9.75 4.67
N LEU A 107 2.78 10.41 3.59
CA LEU A 107 3.57 10.43 2.36
C LEU A 107 4.90 11.18 2.55
N GLU A 108 4.90 12.28 3.28
CA GLU A 108 6.14 12.99 3.64
C GLU A 108 7.09 12.09 4.44
N ASP A 109 6.58 11.28 5.37
CA ASP A 109 7.37 10.32 6.12
C ASP A 109 7.95 9.23 5.21
N VAL A 110 7.20 8.77 4.23
CA VAL A 110 7.69 7.81 3.22
C VAL A 110 8.85 8.42 2.43
N VAL A 111 8.66 9.61 1.90
CA VAL A 111 9.65 10.30 1.06
C VAL A 111 10.94 10.60 1.82
N SER A 112 10.81 11.02 3.08
CA SER A 112 11.96 11.35 3.93
C SER A 112 12.63 10.15 4.57
N GLY A 113 12.05 8.95 4.45
CA GLY A 113 12.56 7.73 5.09
C GLY A 113 12.27 7.62 6.58
N ARG A 114 11.39 8.47 7.11
CA ARG A 114 11.01 8.48 8.53
C ARG A 114 9.76 7.65 8.80
N TRP A 115 9.76 6.41 8.34
CA TRP A 115 8.64 5.52 8.59
C TRP A 115 8.75 4.85 9.97
N LYS A 116 7.62 4.45 10.54
CA LYS A 116 7.57 3.73 11.80
C LYS A 116 8.39 2.45 11.73
N LYS A 117 8.93 2.02 12.86
CA LYS A 117 9.51 0.68 12.96
C LYS A 117 8.41 -0.35 12.82
N CYS A 118 8.64 -1.32 11.98
CA CYS A 118 7.66 -2.36 11.66
C CYS A 118 8.32 -3.71 11.57
N GLY A 119 7.53 -4.74 11.76
CA GLY A 119 7.97 -6.12 11.67
C GLY A 119 6.93 -6.99 11.00
N ILE A 120 7.19 -8.27 10.96
CA ILE A 120 6.26 -9.27 10.45
C ILE A 120 5.43 -9.76 11.63
N PRO A 121 4.08 -9.71 11.55
CA PRO A 121 3.22 -10.21 12.61
C PRO A 121 3.52 -11.67 12.96
N GLU A 122 3.26 -12.02 14.21
CA GLU A 122 3.45 -13.38 14.69
C GLU A 122 2.66 -14.37 13.85
N ARG A 123 3.24 -15.53 13.57
CA ARG A 123 2.67 -16.61 12.78
C ARG A 123 2.53 -16.34 11.27
N TRP A 124 3.09 -15.28 10.77
CA TRP A 124 3.20 -15.02 9.33
C TRP A 124 4.46 -15.69 8.75
N ASP A 125 4.56 -17.00 8.91
CA ASP A 125 5.76 -17.76 8.58
C ASP A 125 5.52 -18.86 7.54
N GLY A 126 4.34 -18.89 6.92
CA GLY A 126 3.98 -19.88 5.92
C GLY A 126 3.57 -21.24 6.49
N ARG A 127 3.43 -21.38 7.81
CA ARG A 127 3.13 -22.64 8.49
C ARG A 127 1.71 -22.76 9.01
N SER A 128 0.80 -21.96 8.50
CA SER A 128 -0.62 -21.97 8.95
C SER A 128 -1.31 -23.31 8.69
N ALA A 129 -1.03 -23.93 7.54
CA ALA A 129 -1.61 -25.23 7.20
C ALA A 129 -1.19 -26.31 8.20
N GLU A 130 0.06 -26.32 8.61
CA GLU A 130 0.58 -27.27 9.61
C GLU A 130 -0.14 -27.10 10.97
N ARG A 131 -0.31 -25.85 11.41
CA ARG A 131 -1.01 -25.53 12.66
C ARG A 131 -2.47 -25.96 12.62
N ILE A 132 -3.16 -25.71 11.51
CA ILE A 132 -4.55 -26.11 11.31
C ILE A 132 -4.69 -27.63 11.41
N VAL A 133 -3.85 -28.36 10.70
CA VAL A 133 -3.85 -29.84 10.75
C VAL A 133 -3.60 -30.34 12.17
N GLN A 134 -2.63 -29.77 12.87
CA GLN A 134 -2.31 -30.14 14.25
C GLN A 134 -3.50 -29.93 15.19
N ILE A 135 -4.19 -28.79 15.08
CA ILE A 135 -5.38 -28.50 15.89
C ILE A 135 -6.50 -29.51 15.59
N LEU A 136 -6.73 -29.82 14.31
CA LEU A 136 -7.74 -30.79 13.92
C LEU A 136 -7.44 -32.19 14.46
N LEU A 137 -6.18 -32.60 14.49
CA LEU A 137 -5.78 -33.89 15.05
C LEU A 137 -5.94 -33.93 16.57
N GLU A 138 -5.67 -32.83 17.28
CA GLU A 138 -5.80 -32.75 18.73
C GLU A 138 -7.26 -32.77 19.20
N HIS A 139 -8.19 -32.28 18.39
CA HIS A 139 -9.62 -32.18 18.70
C HIS A 139 -10.47 -33.27 18.06
N HIS A 140 -9.86 -34.36 17.71
CA HIS A 140 -10.54 -35.44 16.97
C HIS A 140 -11.00 -36.57 17.89
#